data_ffcfdc8a529b006f077fd95391a15456
#
_entry.id   ffcfdc8a529b006f077fd95391a15456
#
_cell.length_a   1.000
_cell.length_b   1.000
_cell.length_c   1.000
_cell.angle_alpha   90.00
_cell.angle_beta   90.00
_cell.angle_gamma   90.00
#
_symmetry.space_group_name_H-M   'P 1'
#
loop_
_entity.id
_entity.type
_entity.pdbx_description
1 polymer ?
#
loop_
_entity_poly.entity_id
_entity_poly.type
_entity_poly.pdbx_seq_one_letter_code
_entity_poly.pdbx_strand_id
1 'polypeptide(L)'
;MKVFEDHEHDRFRVIDRNGEPWFILNEVCAKLGIANPSDAASRLDADEKSALGIADPHGRVQRTTIISESGLYSVIIRSRVPKAKAFQKWVTSEVLPSIRKTGSYGAKVPAFIRRYNENWDRVDAGHFSVLNELVVHLWGRLENAGRIMADKAPDGKENRPDVSVGRCFSDWLKENHPTVSTAFSYYIHKTPEWEGEVRQYPFSVLPLFREYLDTVWIPTRAPDYLRSRDPAALPYLQKLLPSAGKPKIGMMRPPAKKAFGR
;
A
#
# COMPACT_ATOMS: atom_id res chain seq x y z
N MET A 1 8.36 -25.16 3.00
CA MET A 1 9.58 -24.52 2.47
C MET A 1 9.14 -23.50 1.45
N LYS A 2 9.40 -22.20 1.67
CA LYS A 2 9.10 -21.14 0.69
C LYS A 2 10.32 -20.96 -0.21
N VAL A 3 10.11 -20.55 -1.46
CA VAL A 3 11.18 -20.25 -2.42
C VAL A 3 11.22 -18.75 -2.58
N PHE A 4 12.39 -18.15 -2.39
CA PHE A 4 12.63 -16.73 -2.64
C PHE A 4 13.25 -16.60 -4.05
N GLU A 5 12.76 -15.68 -4.85
CA GLU A 5 13.21 -15.42 -6.22
C GLU A 5 13.82 -14.03 -6.27
N ASP A 6 15.06 -13.90 -6.72
CA ASP A 6 15.69 -12.60 -6.92
C ASP A 6 15.36 -12.03 -8.31
N HIS A 7 15.86 -10.83 -8.63
CA HIS A 7 15.64 -10.15 -9.91
C HIS A 7 16.22 -10.89 -11.13
N GLU A 8 17.13 -11.87 -10.95
CA GLU A 8 17.68 -12.76 -11.98
C GLU A 8 16.93 -14.10 -12.04
N HIS A 9 15.81 -14.26 -11.31
CA HIS A 9 15.01 -15.51 -11.20
C HIS A 9 15.76 -16.65 -10.51
N ASP A 10 16.82 -16.35 -9.75
CA ASP A 10 17.52 -17.32 -8.92
C ASP A 10 16.68 -17.69 -7.69
N ARG A 11 16.39 -18.98 -7.53
CA ARG A 11 15.55 -19.49 -6.43
C ARG A 11 16.41 -19.95 -5.26
N PHE A 12 16.16 -19.37 -4.07
CA PHE A 12 16.80 -19.78 -2.82
C PHE A 12 15.84 -20.65 -2.00
N ARG A 13 16.39 -21.68 -1.36
CA ARG A 13 15.65 -22.41 -0.33
C ARG A 13 15.54 -21.54 0.91
N VAL A 14 14.32 -21.22 1.34
CA VAL A 14 14.05 -20.41 2.52
C VAL A 14 13.48 -21.29 3.62
N ILE A 15 14.05 -21.15 4.81
CA ILE A 15 13.63 -21.80 6.04
C ILE A 15 12.92 -20.73 6.87
N ASP A 16 11.66 -20.95 7.18
CA ASP A 16 10.91 -20.08 8.09
C ASP A 16 11.28 -20.42 9.54
N ARG A 17 11.74 -19.43 10.30
CA ARG A 17 11.94 -19.52 11.76
C ARG A 17 11.16 -18.39 12.43
N ASN A 18 10.04 -18.73 13.02
CA ASN A 18 9.17 -17.78 13.73
C ASN A 18 8.69 -16.59 12.85
N GLY A 19 8.42 -16.84 11.58
CA GLY A 19 8.01 -15.79 10.63
C GLY A 19 9.17 -15.08 9.93
N GLU A 20 10.43 -15.35 10.31
CA GLU A 20 11.61 -14.77 9.71
C GLU A 20 12.26 -15.70 8.68
N PRO A 21 12.66 -15.20 7.49
CA PRO A 21 13.30 -16.00 6.47
C PRO A 21 14.79 -16.26 6.81
N TRP A 22 15.19 -17.52 6.74
CA TRP A 22 16.58 -17.95 6.89
C TRP A 22 17.06 -18.68 5.65
N PHE A 23 18.30 -18.47 5.25
CA PHE A 23 18.90 -18.95 4.00
C PHE A 23 20.05 -19.91 4.27
N ILE A 24 20.25 -20.91 3.39
CA ILE A 24 21.38 -21.82 3.50
C ILE A 24 22.63 -21.13 2.95
N LEU A 25 23.62 -20.85 3.81
CA LEU A 25 24.80 -20.06 3.45
C LEU A 25 25.54 -20.63 2.24
N ASN A 26 25.72 -21.95 2.17
CA ASN A 26 26.42 -22.59 1.06
C ASN A 26 25.71 -22.36 -0.29
N GLU A 27 24.38 -22.34 -0.31
CA GLU A 27 23.62 -22.05 -1.53
C GLU A 27 23.75 -20.60 -1.94
N VAL A 28 23.65 -19.69 -0.96
CA VAL A 28 23.86 -18.26 -1.19
C VAL A 28 25.24 -18.00 -1.77
N CYS A 29 26.29 -18.58 -1.16
CA CYS A 29 27.67 -18.44 -1.64
C CYS A 29 27.86 -19.01 -3.04
N ALA A 30 27.31 -20.20 -3.33
CA ALA A 30 27.41 -20.83 -4.64
C ALA A 30 26.77 -19.97 -5.74
N LYS A 31 25.57 -19.43 -5.47
CA LYS A 31 24.84 -18.57 -6.43
C LYS A 31 25.51 -17.23 -6.66
N LEU A 32 26.03 -16.62 -5.61
CA LEU A 32 26.79 -15.36 -5.71
C LEU A 32 28.20 -15.54 -6.28
N GLY A 33 28.71 -16.79 -6.37
CA GLY A 33 30.08 -17.06 -6.79
C GLY A 33 31.13 -16.80 -5.70
N ILE A 34 30.72 -16.90 -4.43
CA ILE A 34 31.61 -16.76 -3.27
C ILE A 34 32.30 -18.13 -3.02
N ALA A 35 33.61 -18.22 -3.24
CA ALA A 35 34.33 -19.48 -3.19
C ALA A 35 34.48 -20.07 -1.77
N ASN A 36 34.47 -19.24 -0.71
CA ASN A 36 34.73 -19.70 0.66
C ASN A 36 33.54 -19.33 1.61
N PRO A 37 32.56 -20.22 1.76
CA PRO A 37 31.44 -20.00 2.70
C PRO A 37 31.88 -19.91 4.16
N SER A 38 32.94 -20.62 4.58
CA SER A 38 33.44 -20.58 5.95
C SER A 38 34.02 -19.21 6.30
N ASP A 39 34.73 -18.58 5.38
CA ASP A 39 35.23 -17.22 5.55
C ASP A 39 34.08 -16.22 5.56
N ALA A 40 33.06 -16.41 4.71
CA ALA A 40 31.82 -15.58 4.77
C ALA A 40 31.12 -15.72 6.12
N ALA A 41 30.96 -16.93 6.65
CA ALA A 41 30.36 -17.20 7.95
C ALA A 41 31.13 -16.58 9.11
N SER A 42 32.46 -16.55 9.06
CA SER A 42 33.30 -16.00 10.14
C SER A 42 33.12 -14.48 10.33
N ARG A 43 32.68 -13.79 9.29
CA ARG A 43 32.46 -12.33 9.26
C ARG A 43 31.06 -11.92 9.67
N LEU A 44 30.16 -12.88 9.93
CA LEU A 44 28.80 -12.63 10.34
C LEU A 44 28.71 -12.57 11.87
N ASP A 45 27.83 -11.71 12.35
CA ASP A 45 27.52 -11.58 13.77
C ASP A 45 26.75 -12.81 14.29
N ALA A 46 26.68 -12.97 15.61
CA ALA A 46 26.09 -14.17 16.21
C ALA A 46 24.58 -14.31 15.94
N ASP A 47 23.88 -13.20 15.80
CA ASP A 47 22.44 -13.11 15.45
C ASP A 47 22.17 -13.30 13.95
N GLU A 48 23.19 -13.10 13.12
CA GLU A 48 23.10 -13.24 11.66
C GLU A 48 23.25 -14.68 11.18
N LYS A 49 23.75 -15.62 12.02
CA LYS A 49 24.01 -17.01 11.66
C LYS A 49 23.52 -18.00 12.70
N SER A 50 23.17 -19.18 12.25
CA SER A 50 22.79 -20.31 13.10
C SER A 50 23.14 -21.62 12.43
N ALA A 51 23.12 -22.73 13.17
CA ALA A 51 23.33 -24.05 12.61
C ALA A 51 22.02 -24.84 12.62
N LEU A 52 21.72 -25.53 11.52
CA LEU A 52 20.54 -26.36 11.35
C LEU A 52 20.93 -27.73 10.80
N GLY A 53 20.34 -28.79 11.35
CA GLY A 53 20.42 -30.13 10.75
C GLY A 53 19.46 -30.25 9.59
N ILE A 54 19.98 -30.46 8.39
CA ILE A 54 19.17 -30.66 7.19
C ILE A 54 19.39 -32.10 6.70
N ALA A 55 18.30 -32.86 6.48
CA ALA A 55 18.37 -34.19 5.91
C ALA A 55 18.74 -34.11 4.42
N ASP A 56 19.71 -34.87 3.99
CA ASP A 56 20.03 -35.08 2.58
C ASP A 56 18.97 -36.00 1.91
N PRO A 57 18.98 -36.18 0.58
CA PRO A 57 18.04 -37.08 -0.11
C PRO A 57 18.10 -38.54 0.35
N HIS A 58 19.17 -38.94 1.05
CA HIS A 58 19.38 -40.29 1.60
C HIS A 58 19.00 -40.37 3.10
N GLY A 59 18.38 -39.29 3.67
CA GLY A 59 17.93 -39.25 5.06
C GLY A 59 19.02 -38.98 6.09
N ARG A 60 20.28 -38.69 5.68
CA ARG A 60 21.37 -38.33 6.61
C ARG A 60 21.27 -36.86 6.99
N VAL A 61 21.23 -36.57 8.29
CA VAL A 61 21.20 -35.21 8.81
C VAL A 61 22.62 -34.60 8.76
N GLN A 62 22.78 -33.58 7.93
CA GLN A 62 24.02 -32.81 7.84
C GLN A 62 23.84 -31.45 8.52
N ARG A 63 24.78 -31.10 9.41
CA ARG A 63 24.79 -29.79 10.05
C ARG A 63 25.22 -28.72 9.05
N THR A 64 24.30 -27.78 8.78
CA THR A 64 24.47 -26.72 7.77
C THR A 64 24.34 -25.36 8.41
N THR A 65 25.19 -24.40 8.00
CA THR A 65 25.06 -23.01 8.43
C THR A 65 23.90 -22.34 7.67
N ILE A 66 22.99 -21.77 8.43
CA ILE A 66 21.92 -20.91 7.92
C ILE A 66 22.17 -19.47 8.37
N ILE A 67 21.74 -18.51 7.56
CA ILE A 67 21.89 -17.08 7.82
C ILE A 67 20.52 -16.40 7.77
N SER A 68 20.33 -15.39 8.63
CA SER A 68 19.16 -14.53 8.62
C SER A 68 19.15 -13.63 7.39
N GLU A 69 18.10 -12.86 7.18
CA GLU A 69 18.04 -11.87 6.10
C GLU A 69 19.11 -10.79 6.26
N SER A 70 19.37 -10.31 7.48
CA SER A 70 20.48 -9.39 7.75
C SER A 70 21.82 -10.01 7.43
N GLY A 71 22.03 -11.30 7.77
CA GLY A 71 23.23 -12.06 7.41
C GLY A 71 23.40 -12.19 5.90
N LEU A 72 22.33 -12.41 5.15
CA LEU A 72 22.37 -12.41 3.68
C LEU A 72 22.87 -11.07 3.13
N TYR A 73 22.30 -9.97 3.60
CA TYR A 73 22.74 -8.62 3.19
C TYR A 73 24.20 -8.37 3.59
N SER A 74 24.63 -8.77 4.78
CA SER A 74 26.03 -8.67 5.23
C SER A 74 27.00 -9.43 4.32
N VAL A 75 26.66 -10.66 3.91
CA VAL A 75 27.45 -11.44 2.94
C VAL A 75 27.54 -10.71 1.60
N ILE A 76 26.43 -10.20 1.09
CA ILE A 76 26.38 -9.50 -0.20
C ILE A 76 27.19 -8.22 -0.15
N ILE A 77 26.97 -7.35 0.86
CA ILE A 77 27.60 -6.03 0.96
C ILE A 77 29.12 -6.13 1.11
N ARG A 78 29.60 -7.13 1.84
CA ARG A 78 31.04 -7.34 2.05
C ARG A 78 31.73 -8.09 0.89
N SER A 79 30.95 -8.65 -0.05
CA SER A 79 31.49 -9.42 -1.16
C SER A 79 32.03 -8.52 -2.29
N ARG A 80 33.13 -8.95 -2.90
CA ARG A 80 33.74 -8.28 -4.05
C ARG A 80 33.47 -8.97 -5.39
N VAL A 81 32.77 -10.09 -5.37
CA VAL A 81 32.45 -10.85 -6.60
C VAL A 81 31.47 -10.07 -7.49
N PRO A 82 31.58 -10.22 -8.83
CA PRO A 82 30.75 -9.42 -9.77
C PRO A 82 29.26 -9.53 -9.54
N LYS A 83 28.70 -10.72 -9.29
CA LYS A 83 27.28 -10.93 -9.02
C LYS A 83 26.82 -10.19 -7.75
N ALA A 84 27.58 -10.27 -6.66
CA ALA A 84 27.26 -9.53 -5.44
C ALA A 84 27.30 -8.02 -5.67
N LYS A 85 28.27 -7.53 -6.45
CA LYS A 85 28.33 -6.10 -6.82
C LYS A 85 27.13 -5.65 -7.65
N ALA A 86 26.65 -6.48 -8.58
CA ALA A 86 25.43 -6.19 -9.34
C ALA A 86 24.23 -6.02 -8.42
N PHE A 87 24.05 -6.95 -7.46
CA PHE A 87 23.00 -6.88 -6.45
C PHE A 87 23.16 -5.64 -5.54
N GLN A 88 24.37 -5.35 -5.05
CA GLN A 88 24.63 -4.13 -4.27
C GLN A 88 24.20 -2.87 -5.04
N LYS A 89 24.60 -2.78 -6.32
CA LYS A 89 24.24 -1.64 -7.17
C LYS A 89 22.74 -1.54 -7.37
N TRP A 90 22.05 -2.63 -7.65
CA TRP A 90 20.60 -2.67 -7.79
C TRP A 90 19.89 -2.19 -6.52
N VAL A 91 20.26 -2.74 -5.35
CA VAL A 91 19.67 -2.33 -4.07
C VAL A 91 19.91 -0.84 -3.79
N THR A 92 21.13 -0.34 -4.00
CA THR A 92 21.49 1.04 -3.67
C THR A 92 21.02 2.07 -4.69
N SER A 93 20.91 1.69 -5.97
CA SER A 93 20.51 2.62 -7.04
C SER A 93 19.00 2.60 -7.36
N GLU A 94 18.31 1.52 -7.00
CA GLU A 94 16.91 1.33 -7.36
C GLU A 94 16.02 1.06 -6.13
N VAL A 95 16.30 -0.03 -5.37
CA VAL A 95 15.42 -0.49 -4.28
C VAL A 95 15.33 0.55 -3.16
N LEU A 96 16.45 0.90 -2.53
CA LEU A 96 16.48 1.86 -1.42
C LEU A 96 16.00 3.26 -1.83
N PRO A 97 16.42 3.82 -3.00
CA PRO A 97 15.87 5.09 -3.46
C PRO A 97 14.35 5.03 -3.74
N SER A 98 13.84 3.90 -4.25
CA SER A 98 12.41 3.71 -4.44
C SER A 98 11.68 3.73 -3.10
N ILE A 99 12.11 2.90 -2.12
CA ILE A 99 11.51 2.85 -0.78
C ILE A 99 11.55 4.24 -0.13
N ARG A 100 12.68 4.94 -0.20
CA ARG A 100 12.80 6.29 0.37
C ARG A 100 11.84 7.30 -0.28
N LYS A 101 11.60 7.21 -1.59
CA LYS A 101 10.74 8.14 -2.34
C LYS A 101 9.26 7.80 -2.24
N THR A 102 8.91 6.51 -2.19
CA THR A 102 7.52 6.04 -2.36
C THR A 102 7.02 5.20 -1.18
N GLY A 103 7.88 4.86 -0.22
CA GLY A 103 7.56 3.98 0.91
C GLY A 103 7.57 2.48 0.56
N SER A 104 7.82 2.10 -0.71
CA SER A 104 7.77 0.70 -1.14
C SER A 104 8.68 0.41 -2.34
N TYR A 105 8.98 -0.90 -2.56
CA TYR A 105 9.61 -1.42 -3.76
C TYR A 105 8.81 -2.62 -4.27
N GLY A 106 8.65 -2.75 -5.58
CA GLY A 106 7.88 -3.82 -6.22
C GLY A 106 6.47 -3.38 -6.61
N ALA A 107 5.43 -4.03 -6.09
CA ALA A 107 4.05 -3.65 -6.39
C ALA A 107 3.82 -2.18 -6.01
N LYS A 108 3.57 -1.33 -7.00
CA LYS A 108 3.29 0.08 -6.77
C LYS A 108 2.05 0.18 -5.90
N VAL A 109 2.23 0.68 -4.67
CA VAL A 109 1.08 1.11 -3.88
C VAL A 109 0.34 2.16 -4.70
N PRO A 110 -0.96 2.00 -4.96
CA PRO A 110 -1.74 2.98 -5.68
C PRO A 110 -1.55 4.39 -5.08
N ALA A 111 -1.47 5.41 -5.93
CA ALA A 111 -1.17 6.77 -5.47
C ALA A 111 -2.24 7.27 -4.49
N PHE A 112 -3.50 6.88 -4.68
CA PHE A 112 -4.57 7.24 -3.76
C PHE A 112 -4.41 6.57 -2.38
N ILE A 113 -3.90 5.35 -2.29
CA ILE A 113 -3.62 4.67 -1.00
C ILE A 113 -2.52 5.43 -0.24
N ARG A 114 -1.45 5.84 -0.93
CA ARG A 114 -0.39 6.65 -0.32
C ARG A 114 -0.95 7.95 0.28
N ARG A 115 -1.80 8.66 -0.46
CA ARG A 115 -2.46 9.89 -0.01
C ARG A 115 -3.42 9.65 1.16
N TYR A 116 -4.17 8.55 1.12
CA TYR A 116 -5.03 8.15 2.22
C TYR A 116 -4.24 7.90 3.50
N ASN A 117 -3.07 7.25 3.40
CA ASN A 117 -2.24 6.88 4.55
C ASN A 117 -1.63 8.08 5.31
N GLU A 118 -1.65 9.28 4.75
CA GLU A 118 -1.11 10.47 5.42
C GLU A 118 -1.94 10.90 6.64
N ASN A 119 -3.25 10.57 6.66
CA ASN A 119 -4.17 11.06 7.70
C ASN A 119 -5.21 10.03 8.20
N TRP A 120 -5.14 8.78 7.75
CA TRP A 120 -6.18 7.80 8.10
C TRP A 120 -6.21 7.48 9.61
N ASP A 121 -5.06 7.48 10.27
CA ASP A 121 -4.87 7.17 11.69
C ASP A 121 -5.12 8.37 12.63
N ARG A 122 -5.39 9.54 12.06
CA ARG A 122 -5.70 10.77 12.81
C ARG A 122 -7.20 10.94 13.06
N VAL A 123 -8.02 10.19 12.35
CA VAL A 123 -9.47 10.20 12.49
C VAL A 123 -9.87 9.30 13.66
N ASP A 124 -10.76 9.77 14.52
CA ASP A 124 -11.20 9.02 15.69
C ASP A 124 -11.89 7.70 15.31
N ALA A 125 -11.73 6.69 16.15
CA ALA A 125 -12.41 5.41 15.95
C ALA A 125 -13.92 5.60 15.81
N GLY A 126 -14.52 4.95 14.82
CA GLY A 126 -15.96 5.09 14.52
C GLY A 126 -16.33 6.32 13.69
N HIS A 127 -15.35 7.12 13.24
CA HIS A 127 -15.55 8.30 12.41
C HIS A 127 -14.85 8.17 11.05
N PHE A 128 -15.23 9.03 10.12
CA PHE A 128 -14.56 9.16 8.82
C PHE A 128 -14.27 10.63 8.50
N SER A 129 -13.23 10.87 7.74
CA SER A 129 -12.89 12.18 7.17
C SER A 129 -13.44 12.30 5.76
N VAL A 130 -14.15 13.38 5.46
CA VAL A 130 -14.64 13.67 4.10
C VAL A 130 -13.49 13.82 3.10
N LEU A 131 -12.31 14.27 3.53
CA LEU A 131 -11.13 14.40 2.68
C LEU A 131 -10.54 13.03 2.33
N ASN A 132 -10.44 12.13 3.32
CA ASN A 132 -9.96 10.77 3.09
C ASN A 132 -10.94 9.97 2.20
N GLU A 133 -12.25 10.11 2.43
CA GLU A 133 -13.26 9.47 1.58
C GLU A 133 -13.23 10.03 0.15
N LEU A 134 -12.99 11.33 -0.03
CA LEU A 134 -12.82 11.91 -1.37
C LEU A 134 -11.61 11.31 -2.10
N VAL A 135 -10.48 11.09 -1.41
CA VAL A 135 -9.32 10.41 -2.00
C VAL A 135 -9.70 9.03 -2.51
N VAL A 136 -10.40 8.25 -1.70
CA VAL A 136 -10.83 6.89 -2.09
C VAL A 136 -11.86 6.93 -3.23
N HIS A 137 -12.89 7.77 -3.10
CA HIS A 137 -14.04 7.74 -4.01
C HIS A 137 -13.85 8.55 -5.31
N LEU A 138 -12.93 9.52 -5.33
CA LEU A 138 -12.59 10.23 -6.57
C LEU A 138 -11.26 9.73 -7.15
N TRP A 139 -10.17 9.88 -6.41
CA TRP A 139 -8.85 9.54 -6.94
C TRP A 139 -8.68 8.03 -7.14
N GLY A 140 -9.18 7.21 -6.22
CA GLY A 140 -9.17 5.75 -6.36
C GLY A 140 -10.00 5.27 -7.55
N ARG A 141 -11.18 5.87 -7.79
CA ARG A 141 -12.00 5.55 -8.97
C ARG A 141 -11.34 6.03 -10.26
N LEU A 142 -10.68 7.19 -10.26
CA LEU A 142 -9.91 7.67 -11.43
C LEU A 142 -8.76 6.71 -11.75
N GLU A 143 -8.01 6.28 -10.75
CA GLU A 143 -6.91 5.33 -10.91
C GLU A 143 -7.40 3.98 -11.44
N ASN A 144 -8.51 3.46 -10.92
CA ASN A 144 -9.16 2.25 -11.44
C ASN A 144 -9.67 2.42 -12.88
N ALA A 145 -10.02 3.64 -13.28
CA ALA A 145 -10.38 3.97 -14.66
C ALA A 145 -9.17 4.18 -15.58
N GLY A 146 -7.95 4.07 -15.06
CA GLY A 146 -6.68 4.21 -15.79
C GLY A 146 -6.04 5.60 -15.71
N ARG A 147 -6.51 6.50 -14.80
CA ARG A 147 -5.92 7.82 -14.60
C ARG A 147 -5.40 8.00 -13.19
N ILE A 148 -4.08 8.00 -13.03
CA ILE A 148 -3.41 8.34 -11.77
C ILE A 148 -3.35 9.87 -11.67
N MET A 149 -3.87 10.42 -10.57
CA MET A 149 -3.75 11.86 -10.28
C MET A 149 -2.28 12.24 -10.09
N ALA A 150 -1.85 13.30 -10.79
CA ALA A 150 -0.49 13.82 -10.64
C ALA A 150 -0.22 14.32 -9.22
N ASP A 151 1.03 14.23 -8.76
CA ASP A 151 1.40 14.76 -7.43
C ASP A 151 1.32 16.30 -7.38
N LYS A 152 1.53 16.96 -8.52
CA LYS A 152 1.45 18.41 -8.65
C LYS A 152 0.44 18.83 -9.70
N ALA A 153 -0.27 19.92 -9.41
CA ALA A 153 -1.16 20.60 -10.34
C ALA A 153 -0.34 21.37 -11.40
N PRO A 154 -0.98 21.84 -12.50
CA PRO A 154 -0.31 22.64 -13.52
C PRO A 154 0.34 23.93 -13.01
N ASP A 155 -0.14 24.49 -11.90
CA ASP A 155 0.43 25.65 -11.21
C ASP A 155 1.67 25.32 -10.34
N GLY A 156 2.11 24.05 -10.33
CA GLY A 156 3.25 23.55 -9.57
C GLY A 156 2.97 23.24 -8.10
N LYS A 157 1.78 23.57 -7.59
CA LYS A 157 1.37 23.25 -6.21
C LYS A 157 1.01 21.78 -6.07
N GLU A 158 1.15 21.29 -4.87
CA GLU A 158 0.77 19.93 -4.54
C GLU A 158 -0.73 19.70 -4.78
N ASN A 159 -1.07 18.59 -5.46
CA ASN A 159 -2.44 18.17 -5.60
C ASN A 159 -2.96 17.63 -4.26
N ARG A 160 -4.06 18.23 -3.80
CA ARG A 160 -4.76 17.87 -2.57
C ARG A 160 -6.23 17.58 -2.88
N PRO A 161 -6.90 16.75 -2.05
CA PRO A 161 -8.35 16.66 -2.08
C PRO A 161 -8.98 18.06 -1.95
N ASP A 162 -10.11 18.27 -2.62
CA ASP A 162 -10.80 19.55 -2.52
C ASP A 162 -11.32 19.80 -1.09
N VAL A 163 -10.69 20.72 -0.38
CA VAL A 163 -11.08 21.07 0.99
C VAL A 163 -12.47 21.68 1.06
N SER A 164 -13.03 22.19 -0.04
CA SER A 164 -14.39 22.74 -0.08
C SER A 164 -15.46 21.66 0.05
N VAL A 165 -15.14 20.39 -0.23
CA VAL A 165 -16.09 19.27 -0.14
C VAL A 165 -16.72 19.16 1.24
N GLY A 166 -15.96 19.39 2.32
CA GLY A 166 -16.47 19.33 3.69
C GLY A 166 -17.52 20.40 3.98
N ARG A 167 -17.29 21.63 3.50
CA ARG A 167 -18.27 22.72 3.65
C ARG A 167 -19.52 22.44 2.81
N CYS A 168 -19.36 22.12 1.54
CA CYS A 168 -20.47 21.81 0.66
C CYS A 168 -21.32 20.65 1.17
N PHE A 169 -20.68 19.60 1.69
CA PHE A 169 -21.39 18.49 2.32
C PHE A 169 -22.15 18.91 3.59
N SER A 170 -21.53 19.74 4.43
CA SER A 170 -22.20 20.27 5.62
C SER A 170 -23.45 21.08 5.27
N ASP A 171 -23.39 21.89 4.22
CA ASP A 171 -24.53 22.68 3.79
C ASP A 171 -25.63 21.80 3.18
N TRP A 172 -25.24 20.82 2.37
CA TRP A 172 -26.17 19.81 1.85
C TRP A 172 -26.86 19.00 2.97
N LEU A 173 -26.10 18.62 4.04
CA LEU A 173 -26.71 17.95 5.20
C LEU A 173 -27.73 18.81 5.91
N LYS A 174 -27.47 20.11 6.08
CA LYS A 174 -28.44 21.04 6.72
C LYS A 174 -29.77 21.12 5.95
N GLU A 175 -29.66 21.12 4.62
CA GLU A 175 -30.82 21.21 3.73
C GLU A 175 -31.61 19.90 3.64
N ASN A 176 -30.91 18.75 3.51
CA ASN A 176 -31.54 17.48 3.19
C ASN A 176 -31.67 16.54 4.41
N HIS A 177 -30.83 16.68 5.42
CA HIS A 177 -30.74 15.79 6.60
C HIS A 177 -30.47 16.61 7.88
N PRO A 178 -31.34 17.56 8.25
CA PRO A 178 -31.07 18.49 9.36
C PRO A 178 -30.85 17.80 10.72
N THR A 179 -31.44 16.63 10.94
CA THR A 179 -31.31 15.87 12.20
C THR A 179 -29.90 15.35 12.45
N VAL A 180 -29.09 15.13 11.40
CA VAL A 180 -27.71 14.63 11.50
C VAL A 180 -26.68 15.68 11.11
N SER A 181 -27.10 16.88 10.72
CA SER A 181 -26.22 17.94 10.21
C SER A 181 -25.22 18.47 11.24
N THR A 182 -25.48 18.27 12.53
CA THR A 182 -24.62 18.65 13.65
C THR A 182 -23.82 17.48 14.22
N ALA A 183 -23.96 16.26 13.67
CA ALA A 183 -23.26 15.08 14.12
C ALA A 183 -21.83 15.04 13.57
N PHE A 184 -20.96 15.93 14.04
CA PHE A 184 -19.54 15.96 13.69
C PHE A 184 -18.69 16.34 14.90
N SER A 185 -17.40 15.93 14.85
CA SER A 185 -16.32 16.41 15.70
C SER A 185 -15.16 16.90 14.82
N TYR A 186 -14.03 17.22 15.44
CA TYR A 186 -12.85 17.68 14.71
C TYR A 186 -11.66 16.75 14.94
N TYR A 187 -10.81 16.61 13.94
CA TYR A 187 -9.50 15.98 14.05
C TYR A 187 -8.44 16.89 13.43
N ILE A 188 -7.16 16.68 13.77
CA ILE A 188 -6.06 17.44 13.18
C ILE A 188 -5.62 16.79 11.88
N HIS A 189 -5.94 17.44 10.77
CA HIS A 189 -5.49 17.05 9.43
C HIS A 189 -4.14 17.67 9.13
N LYS A 190 -3.22 16.87 8.61
CA LYS A 190 -1.85 17.30 8.31
C LYS A 190 -1.51 17.06 6.84
N THR A 191 -0.89 18.06 6.23
CA THR A 191 -0.21 17.98 4.93
C THR A 191 1.22 18.51 5.10
N PRO A 192 2.14 18.31 4.14
CA PRO A 192 3.46 18.90 4.22
C PRO A 192 3.47 20.42 4.43
N GLU A 193 2.45 21.11 3.93
CA GLU A 193 2.37 22.58 3.93
C GLU A 193 1.36 23.15 4.93
N TRP A 194 0.53 22.31 5.56
CA TRP A 194 -0.56 22.79 6.42
C TRP A 194 -1.00 21.74 7.44
N GLU A 195 -1.32 22.22 8.64
CA GLU A 195 -1.93 21.43 9.71
C GLU A 195 -3.06 22.25 10.35
N GLY A 196 -4.23 21.61 10.60
CA GLY A 196 -5.36 22.29 11.19
C GLY A 196 -6.58 21.39 11.42
N GLU A 197 -7.57 21.95 12.10
CA GLU A 197 -8.81 21.24 12.43
C GLU A 197 -9.69 21.03 11.20
N VAL A 198 -10.10 19.77 11.00
CA VAL A 198 -11.03 19.35 9.95
C VAL A 198 -12.14 18.52 10.57
N ARG A 199 -13.36 18.65 10.05
CA ARG A 199 -14.50 17.88 10.53
C ARG A 199 -14.35 16.40 10.19
N GLN A 200 -14.69 15.58 11.17
CA GLN A 200 -14.93 14.14 11.00
C GLN A 200 -16.37 13.83 11.39
N TYR A 201 -16.94 12.82 10.76
CA TYR A 201 -18.33 12.42 10.95
C TYR A 201 -18.40 10.96 11.41
N PRO A 202 -19.37 10.57 12.25
CA PRO A 202 -19.56 9.17 12.62
C PRO A 202 -19.91 8.32 11.38
N PHE A 203 -19.55 7.05 11.40
CA PHE A 203 -19.81 6.13 10.28
C PHE A 203 -21.30 6.01 9.90
N SER A 204 -22.23 6.35 10.80
CA SER A 204 -23.66 6.42 10.48
C SER A 204 -23.99 7.45 9.39
N VAL A 205 -23.15 8.47 9.21
CA VAL A 205 -23.30 9.54 8.21
C VAL A 205 -22.60 9.19 6.89
N LEU A 206 -21.73 8.16 6.87
CA LEU A 206 -20.95 7.79 5.69
C LEU A 206 -21.81 7.44 4.45
N PRO A 207 -22.93 6.73 4.54
CA PRO A 207 -23.81 6.49 3.39
C PRO A 207 -24.30 7.79 2.74
N LEU A 208 -24.67 8.79 3.55
CA LEU A 208 -25.11 10.11 3.07
C LEU A 208 -23.98 10.86 2.37
N PHE A 209 -22.75 10.76 2.88
CA PHE A 209 -21.60 11.37 2.21
C PHE A 209 -21.33 10.72 0.83
N ARG A 210 -21.44 9.41 0.73
CA ARG A 210 -21.28 8.70 -0.54
C ARG A 210 -22.38 9.03 -1.54
N GLU A 211 -23.62 9.11 -1.09
CA GLU A 211 -24.74 9.59 -1.90
C GLU A 211 -24.48 11.01 -2.41
N TYR A 212 -24.12 11.94 -1.52
CA TYR A 212 -23.77 13.31 -1.87
C TYR A 212 -22.64 13.37 -2.92
N LEU A 213 -21.57 12.58 -2.75
CA LEU A 213 -20.49 12.54 -3.72
C LEU A 213 -20.98 12.09 -5.10
N ASP A 214 -21.73 11.01 -5.16
CA ASP A 214 -22.14 10.39 -6.43
C ASP A 214 -23.24 11.20 -7.15
N THR A 215 -24.15 11.83 -6.40
CA THR A 215 -25.33 12.51 -6.98
C THR A 215 -25.16 14.02 -7.10
N VAL A 216 -24.29 14.63 -6.29
CA VAL A 216 -24.13 16.10 -6.25
C VAL A 216 -22.71 16.51 -6.60
N TRP A 217 -21.71 16.11 -5.81
CA TRP A 217 -20.37 16.70 -5.91
C TRP A 217 -19.64 16.27 -7.19
N ILE A 218 -19.61 14.98 -7.50
CA ILE A 218 -18.93 14.47 -8.70
C ILE A 218 -19.54 15.03 -9.97
N PRO A 219 -20.88 15.09 -10.16
CA PRO A 219 -21.48 15.68 -11.35
C PRO A 219 -21.28 17.19 -11.48
N THR A 220 -21.26 17.93 -10.35
CA THR A 220 -21.33 19.41 -10.41
C THR A 220 -20.02 20.13 -10.08
N ARG A 221 -19.20 19.59 -9.17
CA ARG A 221 -18.00 20.24 -8.63
C ARG A 221 -16.70 19.61 -9.10
N ALA A 222 -16.66 18.28 -9.27
CA ALA A 222 -15.44 17.61 -9.73
C ALA A 222 -14.93 18.12 -11.09
N PRO A 223 -15.76 18.52 -12.07
CA PRO A 223 -15.25 19.08 -13.32
C PRO A 223 -14.39 20.33 -13.11
N ASP A 224 -14.81 21.27 -12.26
CA ASP A 224 -14.07 22.50 -12.00
C ASP A 224 -12.81 22.24 -11.18
N TYR A 225 -12.92 21.36 -10.18
CA TYR A 225 -11.78 20.89 -9.42
C TYR A 225 -10.71 20.28 -10.34
N LEU A 226 -11.08 19.34 -11.21
CA LEU A 226 -10.12 18.68 -12.11
C LEU A 226 -9.57 19.61 -13.17
N ARG A 227 -10.34 20.59 -13.69
CA ARG A 227 -9.80 21.60 -14.59
C ARG A 227 -8.60 22.34 -14.02
N SER A 228 -8.63 22.62 -12.72
CA SER A 228 -7.55 23.34 -12.05
C SER A 228 -6.42 22.41 -11.57
N ARG A 229 -6.71 21.14 -11.27
CA ARG A 229 -5.77 20.24 -10.63
C ARG A 229 -5.15 19.20 -11.54
N ASP A 230 -5.95 18.60 -12.40
CA ASP A 230 -5.53 17.62 -13.39
C ASP A 230 -6.48 17.60 -14.58
N PRO A 231 -6.34 18.55 -15.55
CA PRO A 231 -7.22 18.61 -16.72
C PRO A 231 -7.31 17.31 -17.51
N ALA A 232 -6.24 16.50 -17.51
CA ALA A 232 -6.21 15.22 -18.20
C ALA A 232 -7.09 14.14 -17.54
N ALA A 233 -7.59 14.37 -16.31
CA ALA A 233 -8.55 13.50 -15.67
C ALA A 233 -10.00 13.72 -16.11
N LEU A 234 -10.32 14.86 -16.74
CA LEU A 234 -11.70 15.20 -17.15
C LEU A 234 -12.39 14.13 -18.01
N PRO A 235 -11.76 13.52 -19.04
CA PRO A 235 -12.39 12.47 -19.83
C PRO A 235 -12.78 11.22 -19.03
N TYR A 236 -12.16 11.03 -17.87
CA TYR A 236 -12.42 9.87 -17.01
C TYR A 236 -13.61 10.08 -16.07
N LEU A 237 -14.03 11.32 -15.82
CA LEU A 237 -15.18 11.62 -14.96
C LEU A 237 -16.46 10.90 -15.39
N GLN A 238 -16.72 10.82 -16.69
CA GLN A 238 -17.91 10.13 -17.20
C GLN A 238 -17.95 8.65 -16.83
N LYS A 239 -16.79 8.02 -16.65
CA LYS A 239 -16.67 6.63 -16.21
C LYS A 239 -16.94 6.44 -14.71
N LEU A 240 -16.89 7.52 -13.94
CA LEU A 240 -17.13 7.50 -12.49
C LEU A 240 -18.59 7.65 -12.12
N LEU A 241 -19.37 8.26 -13.00
CA LEU A 241 -20.80 8.42 -12.78
C LEU A 241 -21.51 7.05 -12.85
N PRO A 242 -22.42 6.74 -11.93
CA PRO A 242 -23.23 5.55 -12.04
C PRO A 242 -23.88 5.57 -13.43
N SER A 243 -23.66 4.52 -14.23
CA SER A 243 -24.43 4.37 -15.46
C SER A 243 -25.91 4.43 -15.09
N ALA A 244 -26.68 5.28 -15.79
CA ALA A 244 -28.12 5.43 -15.61
C ALA A 244 -28.83 4.10 -16.02
N GLY A 245 -28.69 3.06 -15.22
CA GLY A 245 -29.21 1.75 -15.46
C GLY A 245 -29.15 0.89 -14.21
N LYS A 246 -30.32 0.73 -13.60
CA LYS A 246 -30.74 -0.23 -12.57
C LYS A 246 -29.71 -0.57 -11.47
N PRO A 247 -30.05 -0.34 -10.20
CA PRO A 247 -29.24 -0.83 -9.10
C PRO A 247 -29.14 -2.36 -9.21
N LYS A 248 -27.93 -2.88 -9.44
CA LYS A 248 -27.65 -4.30 -9.22
C LYS A 248 -27.64 -4.52 -7.72
N ILE A 249 -28.81 -4.68 -7.14
CA ILE A 249 -28.95 -5.28 -5.81
C ILE A 249 -28.47 -6.72 -5.98
N GLY A 250 -27.23 -6.98 -5.63
CA GLY A 250 -26.72 -8.34 -5.51
C GLY A 250 -27.52 -9.05 -4.44
N MET A 251 -28.44 -9.93 -4.87
CA MET A 251 -29.08 -10.88 -3.94
C MET A 251 -27.95 -11.68 -3.28
N MET A 252 -27.66 -11.40 -2.01
CA MET A 252 -26.89 -12.30 -1.18
C MET A 252 -27.64 -13.64 -1.19
N ARG A 253 -27.03 -14.65 -1.80
CA ARG A 253 -27.53 -16.04 -1.65
C ARG A 253 -27.46 -16.38 -0.16
N PRO A 254 -28.55 -16.83 0.46
CA PRO A 254 -28.49 -17.29 1.83
C PRO A 254 -27.50 -18.46 1.91
N PRO A 255 -26.73 -18.58 3.02
CA PRO A 255 -25.79 -19.68 3.19
C PRO A 255 -26.53 -21.01 3.11
N ALA A 256 -25.99 -21.94 2.32
CA ALA A 256 -26.53 -23.29 2.20
C ALA A 256 -26.65 -23.94 3.59
N LYS A 257 -27.84 -24.34 3.98
CA LYS A 257 -28.06 -25.11 5.23
C LYS A 257 -27.22 -26.39 5.14
N LYS A 258 -26.19 -26.50 6.01
CA LYS A 258 -25.54 -27.79 6.23
C LYS A 258 -26.57 -28.73 6.80
N ALA A 259 -26.91 -29.78 6.04
CA ALA A 259 -27.71 -30.92 6.53
C ALA A 259 -26.87 -31.60 7.62
N PHE A 260 -27.30 -31.52 8.86
CA PHE A 260 -26.87 -32.45 9.88
C PHE A 260 -27.49 -33.80 9.57
N GLY A 261 -26.67 -34.73 9.06
CA GLY A 261 -27.03 -36.14 8.99
C GLY A 261 -27.07 -36.74 10.40
N ARG A 262 -28.07 -37.56 10.63
CA ARG A 262 -28.22 -38.37 11.84
C ARG A 262 -27.14 -39.45 11.91
#